data_aa16aa2cb6b1bd80f2009a349c878470
#
_entry.id   aa16aa2cb6b1bd80f2009a349c878470
#
_cell.length_a   1.000
_cell.length_b   1.000
_cell.length_c   1.000
_cell.angle_alpha   90.00
_cell.angle_beta   90.00
_cell.angle_gamma   90.00
#
_symmetry.space_group_name_H-M   'P 1'
#
loop_
_entity.id
_entity.type
_entity.pdbx_description
1 polymer ?
#
loop_
_entity_poly.entity_id
_entity_poly.type
_entity_poly.pdbx_seq_one_letter_code
_entity_poly.pdbx_strand_id
1 'polypeptide(L)'
;MNPSLTESPTLSRRGVLKIGLCASAFLATAGLGASLSGCSSSTPASGFAMLRNSDLPFLRAVIPVLLEGAASAEVVAAGIEDTLKKLDYSLQHLSPEMFKLTQQLFDVLGMAVTRGPLTGIWGSWENASPEAMRHFLE
;
A
#
# COMPACT_ATOMS: atom_id res chain seq x y z
N MET A 1 -13.76 -27.46 -36.73
CA MET A 1 -14.93 -27.82 -36.06
C MET A 1 -14.63 -28.36 -34.74
N ASN A 2 -14.61 -27.63 -33.77
CA ASN A 2 -15.06 -28.08 -32.48
C ASN A 2 -15.04 -26.97 -31.52
N PRO A 3 -16.12 -26.74 -30.88
CA PRO A 3 -16.14 -25.73 -29.85
C PRO A 3 -15.74 -26.38 -28.58
N SER A 4 -14.92 -25.81 -27.98
CA SER A 4 -14.95 -26.03 -26.73
C SER A 4 -14.98 -25.84 -25.57
N LEU A 5 -15.07 -25.96 -24.87
CA LEU A 5 -15.44 -26.28 -23.47
C LEU A 5 -14.76 -25.35 -22.50
N THR A 6 -15.49 -24.36 -22.13
CA THR A 6 -15.43 -23.75 -20.81
C THR A 6 -15.52 -24.81 -19.73
N GLU A 7 -14.44 -25.43 -19.45
CA GLU A 7 -14.29 -26.27 -18.27
C GLU A 7 -14.07 -25.35 -17.09
N SER A 8 -15.14 -25.04 -16.40
CA SER A 8 -15.07 -24.43 -15.08
C SER A 8 -14.24 -25.35 -14.20
N PRO A 9 -13.16 -24.90 -13.59
CA PRO A 9 -12.40 -25.73 -12.67
C PRO A 9 -13.30 -26.07 -11.49
N THR A 10 -13.79 -27.29 -11.46
CA THR A 10 -14.45 -27.84 -10.29
C THR A 10 -13.42 -27.89 -9.17
N LEU A 11 -13.48 -26.91 -8.30
CA LEU A 11 -12.68 -26.88 -7.09
C LEU A 11 -13.07 -28.07 -6.22
N SER A 12 -12.35 -29.17 -6.35
CA SER A 12 -12.55 -30.31 -5.48
C SER A 12 -12.17 -29.95 -4.05
N ARG A 13 -12.86 -30.48 -3.06
CA ARG A 13 -12.58 -30.26 -1.63
C ARG A 13 -11.10 -30.56 -1.29
N ARG A 14 -10.47 -31.51 -1.99
CA ARG A 14 -9.04 -31.81 -1.86
C ARG A 14 -8.15 -30.71 -2.46
N GLY A 15 -8.57 -30.02 -3.52
CA GLY A 15 -7.86 -28.91 -4.11
C GLY A 15 -7.85 -27.71 -3.17
N VAL A 16 -8.97 -27.40 -2.54
CA VAL A 16 -9.09 -26.32 -1.55
C VAL A 16 -8.22 -26.59 -0.33
N LEU A 17 -8.16 -27.85 0.15
CA LEU A 17 -7.28 -28.22 1.25
C LEU A 17 -5.78 -28.09 0.89
N LYS A 18 -5.40 -28.44 -0.33
CA LYS A 18 -4.02 -28.27 -0.79
C LYS A 18 -3.64 -26.79 -0.90
N ILE A 19 -4.53 -25.96 -1.41
CA ILE A 19 -4.32 -24.51 -1.48
C ILE A 19 -4.26 -23.93 -0.07
N GLY A 20 -5.12 -24.35 0.84
CA GLY A 20 -5.09 -23.93 2.24
C GLY A 20 -3.80 -24.32 2.96
N LEU A 21 -3.26 -25.52 2.69
CA LEU A 21 -2.03 -26.00 3.29
C LEU A 21 -0.81 -25.25 2.76
N CYS A 22 -0.77 -24.94 1.46
CA CYS A 22 0.27 -24.11 0.88
C CYS A 22 0.19 -22.66 1.38
N ALA A 23 -1.01 -22.10 1.54
CA ALA A 23 -1.19 -20.76 2.06
C ALA A 23 -0.77 -20.65 3.53
N SER A 24 -1.06 -21.66 4.35
CA SER A 24 -0.65 -21.68 5.76
C SER A 24 0.87 -21.86 5.92
N ALA A 25 1.51 -22.66 5.07
CA ALA A 25 2.97 -22.79 5.04
C ALA A 25 3.64 -21.47 4.61
N PHE A 26 3.04 -20.77 3.65
CA PHE A 26 3.53 -19.46 3.20
C PHE A 26 3.39 -18.39 4.30
N LEU A 27 2.29 -18.41 5.05
CA LEU A 27 2.08 -17.51 6.19
C LEU A 27 3.03 -17.82 7.35
N ALA A 28 3.36 -19.07 7.58
CA ALA A 28 4.30 -19.46 8.64
C ALA A 28 5.74 -19.04 8.29
N THR A 29 6.15 -19.17 7.03
CA THR A 29 7.48 -18.74 6.57
C THR A 29 7.57 -17.20 6.43
N ALA A 30 6.50 -16.56 5.99
CA ALA A 30 6.41 -15.10 5.94
C ALA A 30 6.40 -14.50 7.35
N GLY A 31 5.79 -15.17 8.32
CA GLY A 31 5.74 -14.71 9.71
C GLY A 31 7.11 -14.68 10.39
N LEU A 32 8.01 -15.60 10.06
CA LEU A 32 9.38 -15.62 10.58
C LEU A 32 10.30 -14.61 9.88
N GLY A 33 10.09 -14.38 8.58
CA GLY A 33 10.80 -13.34 7.82
C GLY A 33 10.32 -11.93 8.11
N ALA A 34 9.03 -11.76 8.35
CA ALA A 34 8.42 -10.47 8.69
C ALA A 34 8.85 -9.95 10.06
N SER A 35 9.19 -10.85 10.98
CA SER A 35 9.71 -10.45 12.30
C SER A 35 11.11 -9.83 12.24
N LEU A 36 11.85 -10.05 11.15
CA LEU A 36 13.21 -9.53 10.98
C LEU A 36 13.26 -8.22 10.18
N SER A 37 12.23 -7.95 9.39
CA SER A 37 12.14 -6.70 8.59
C SER A 37 11.02 -5.77 9.08
N GLY A 38 10.31 -6.14 10.13
CA GLY A 38 9.11 -5.46 10.61
C GLY A 38 9.32 -4.42 11.70
N CYS A 39 10.52 -3.90 11.87
CA CYS A 39 10.70 -2.67 12.62
C CYS A 39 10.57 -1.46 11.69
N SER A 40 9.40 -1.27 11.09
CA SER A 40 8.98 0.08 10.80
C SER A 40 8.87 0.76 12.16
N SER A 41 9.75 1.70 12.41
CA SER A 41 9.77 2.40 13.71
C SER A 41 8.36 2.99 13.91
N SER A 42 7.75 2.71 15.03
CA SER A 42 6.50 3.35 15.44
C SER A 42 6.68 4.85 15.71
N THR A 43 7.91 5.33 15.59
CA THR A 43 8.29 6.71 15.84
C THR A 43 7.86 7.60 14.70
N PRO A 44 7.12 8.69 14.97
CA PRO A 44 6.77 9.68 13.95
C PRO A 44 7.99 10.31 13.29
N ALA A 45 7.83 10.69 12.02
CA ALA A 45 8.83 11.44 11.29
C ALA A 45 9.02 12.84 11.90
N SER A 46 10.19 13.42 11.70
CA SER A 46 10.48 14.78 12.18
C SER A 46 9.45 15.78 11.62
N GLY A 47 8.83 16.53 12.51
CA GLY A 47 7.80 17.51 12.16
C GLY A 47 6.38 16.95 12.00
N PHE A 48 6.17 15.66 12.30
CA PHE A 48 4.87 14.98 12.29
C PHE A 48 4.57 14.36 13.64
N ALA A 49 3.29 14.19 13.96
CA ALA A 49 2.83 13.55 15.18
C ALA A 49 2.47 12.08 14.99
N MET A 50 1.97 11.72 13.82
CA MET A 50 1.42 10.40 13.51
C MET A 50 2.11 9.74 12.31
N LEU A 51 2.48 10.50 11.28
CA LEU A 51 3.13 9.99 10.08
C LEU A 51 4.58 9.59 10.35
N ARG A 52 4.96 8.41 9.87
CA ARG A 52 6.31 7.85 10.01
C ARG A 52 7.14 8.14 8.75
N ASN A 53 8.46 8.06 8.86
CA ASN A 53 9.35 8.19 7.70
C ASN A 53 9.03 7.20 6.57
N SER A 54 8.55 6.00 6.91
CA SER A 54 8.13 4.97 5.94
C SER A 54 6.86 5.32 5.18
N ASP A 55 6.01 6.18 5.71
CA ASP A 55 4.73 6.56 5.11
C ASP A 55 4.88 7.68 4.08
N LEU A 56 5.88 8.53 4.25
CA LEU A 56 6.06 9.75 3.46
C LEU A 56 6.31 9.50 1.95
N PRO A 57 7.15 8.54 1.52
CA PRO A 57 7.41 8.32 0.10
C PRO A 57 6.14 8.00 -0.69
N PHE A 58 5.28 7.13 -0.16
CA PHE A 58 3.99 6.80 -0.77
C PHE A 58 3.08 8.03 -0.85
N LEU A 59 2.91 8.73 0.26
CA LEU A 59 2.03 9.89 0.32
C LEU A 59 2.49 11.03 -0.59
N ARG A 60 3.80 11.28 -0.67
CA ARG A 60 4.36 12.28 -1.60
C ARG A 60 4.17 11.90 -3.06
N ALA A 61 4.10 10.61 -3.39
CA ALA A 61 3.84 10.14 -4.73
C ALA A 61 2.35 10.20 -5.10
N VAL A 62 1.45 9.91 -4.17
CA VAL A 62 0.01 9.84 -4.43
C VAL A 62 -0.68 11.20 -4.41
N ILE A 63 -0.27 12.11 -3.53
CA ILE A 63 -0.91 13.43 -3.37
C ILE A 63 -1.00 14.22 -4.68
N PRO A 64 0.08 14.35 -5.49
CA PRO A 64 0.01 15.09 -6.74
C PRO A 64 -1.01 14.52 -7.72
N VAL A 65 -1.13 13.21 -7.78
CA VAL A 65 -2.06 12.52 -8.69
C VAL A 65 -3.51 12.67 -8.22
N LEU A 66 -3.77 12.59 -6.92
CA LEU A 66 -5.10 12.80 -6.36
C LEU A 66 -5.59 14.24 -6.52
N LEU A 67 -4.69 15.21 -6.53
CA LEU A 67 -5.01 16.63 -6.69
C LEU A 67 -4.92 17.10 -8.14
N GLU A 68 -4.64 16.20 -9.07
CA GLU A 68 -4.58 16.53 -10.50
C GLU A 68 -5.92 17.09 -10.96
N GLY A 69 -5.88 18.24 -11.62
CA GLY A 69 -7.07 18.95 -12.07
C GLY A 69 -7.75 19.85 -11.01
N ALA A 70 -7.40 19.70 -9.73
CA ALA A 70 -7.92 20.60 -8.67
C ALA A 70 -7.12 21.91 -8.58
N ALA A 71 -5.83 21.86 -8.93
CA ALA A 71 -4.95 23.02 -8.97
C ALA A 71 -3.84 22.82 -10.00
N SER A 72 -3.09 23.87 -10.31
CA SER A 72 -1.93 23.73 -11.20
C SER A 72 -0.85 22.85 -10.54
N ALA A 73 -0.05 22.16 -11.37
CA ALA A 73 1.01 21.28 -10.88
C ALA A 73 2.00 22.01 -9.95
N GLU A 74 2.28 23.26 -10.20
CA GLU A 74 3.16 24.10 -9.38
C GLU A 74 2.57 24.36 -7.98
N VAL A 75 1.28 24.66 -7.91
CA VAL A 75 0.57 24.89 -6.64
C VAL A 75 0.48 23.58 -5.84
N VAL A 76 0.20 22.47 -6.51
CA VAL A 76 0.16 21.15 -5.87
C VAL A 76 1.55 20.79 -5.32
N ALA A 77 2.61 20.94 -6.12
CA ALA A 77 3.98 20.64 -5.69
C ALA A 77 4.40 21.49 -4.48
N ALA A 78 4.09 22.78 -4.48
CA ALA A 78 4.37 23.66 -3.35
C ALA A 78 3.56 23.32 -2.09
N GLY A 79 2.38 22.75 -2.25
CA GLY A 79 1.44 22.41 -1.17
C GLY A 79 1.54 21.01 -0.60
N ILE A 80 2.43 20.14 -1.09
CA ILE A 80 2.53 18.74 -0.66
C ILE A 80 2.81 18.64 0.84
N GLU A 81 3.78 19.35 1.37
CA GLU A 81 4.17 19.29 2.79
C GLU A 81 3.05 19.84 3.70
N ASP A 82 2.34 20.87 3.27
CA ASP A 82 1.18 21.40 3.99
C ASP A 82 0.02 20.39 4.00
N THR A 83 -0.20 19.71 2.87
CA THR A 83 -1.20 18.64 2.77
C THR A 83 -0.85 17.46 3.69
N LEU A 84 0.42 17.08 3.76
CA LEU A 84 0.89 16.04 4.68
C LEU A 84 0.66 16.42 6.15
N LYS A 85 0.92 17.67 6.52
CA LYS A 85 0.64 18.16 7.88
C LYS A 85 -0.85 18.16 8.22
N LYS A 86 -1.70 18.51 7.27
CA LYS A 86 -3.17 18.44 7.44
C LYS A 86 -3.64 17.01 7.57
N LEU A 87 -3.08 16.08 6.79
CA LEU A 87 -3.34 14.65 6.93
C LEU A 87 -2.90 14.14 8.30
N ASP A 88 -1.69 14.46 8.71
CA ASP A 88 -1.14 14.09 10.03
C ASP A 88 -2.04 14.58 11.17
N TYR A 89 -2.51 15.80 11.09
CA TYR A 89 -3.47 16.35 12.04
C TYR A 89 -4.79 15.57 12.03
N SER A 90 -5.29 15.21 10.85
CA SER A 90 -6.52 14.41 10.73
C SER A 90 -6.36 13.01 11.33
N LEU A 91 -5.20 12.40 11.17
CA LEU A 91 -4.90 11.08 11.76
C LEU A 91 -4.95 11.09 13.29
N GLN A 92 -4.63 12.21 13.94
CA GLN A 92 -4.70 12.36 15.39
C GLN A 92 -6.14 12.27 15.93
N HIS A 93 -7.14 12.49 15.08
CA HIS A 93 -8.55 12.47 15.43
C HIS A 93 -9.24 11.14 15.12
N LEU A 94 -8.52 10.17 14.56
CA LEU A 94 -9.04 8.83 14.34
C LEU A 94 -9.16 8.06 15.65
N SER A 95 -10.13 7.13 15.71
CA SER A 95 -10.13 6.15 16.80
C SER A 95 -8.86 5.29 16.76
N PRO A 96 -8.43 4.73 17.89
CA PRO A 96 -7.24 3.87 17.93
C PRO A 96 -7.30 2.72 16.93
N GLU A 97 -8.49 2.13 16.73
CA GLU A 97 -8.70 1.02 15.79
C GLU A 97 -8.55 1.48 14.35
N MET A 98 -9.15 2.61 13.99
CA MET A 98 -9.04 3.19 12.64
C MET A 98 -7.61 3.63 12.34
N PHE A 99 -6.94 4.24 13.31
CA PHE A 99 -5.54 4.61 13.15
C PHE A 99 -4.65 3.38 12.92
N LYS A 100 -4.86 2.30 13.67
CA LYS A 100 -4.13 1.04 13.48
C LYS A 100 -4.35 0.44 12.09
N LEU A 101 -5.58 0.43 11.59
CA LEU A 101 -5.90 -0.04 10.24
C LEU A 101 -5.22 0.83 9.17
N THR A 102 -5.20 2.13 9.35
CA THR A 102 -4.52 3.07 8.45
C THR A 102 -3.01 2.81 8.44
N GLN A 103 -2.39 2.60 9.60
CA GLN A 103 -0.98 2.23 9.67
C GLN A 103 -0.68 0.90 8.97
N GLN A 104 -1.53 -0.11 9.14
CA GLN A 104 -1.39 -1.38 8.45
C GLN A 104 -1.48 -1.23 6.93
N LEU A 105 -2.39 -0.40 6.44
CA LEU A 105 -2.48 -0.07 5.02
C LEU A 105 -1.18 0.58 4.52
N PHE A 106 -0.65 1.55 5.25
CA PHE A 106 0.60 2.20 4.90
C PHE A 106 1.79 1.24 4.93
N ASP A 107 1.82 0.30 5.88
CA ASP A 107 2.85 -0.74 5.94
C ASP A 107 2.80 -1.64 4.71
N VAL A 108 1.61 -2.09 4.31
CA VAL A 108 1.42 -2.92 3.10
C VAL A 108 1.86 -2.17 1.84
N LEU A 109 1.51 -0.90 1.70
CA LEU A 109 1.90 -0.07 0.56
C LEU A 109 3.39 0.32 0.60
N GLY A 110 3.97 0.46 1.77
CA GLY A 110 5.37 0.79 1.97
C GLY A 110 6.32 -0.37 1.66
N MET A 111 5.91 -1.61 1.91
CA MET A 111 6.76 -2.78 1.71
C MET A 111 6.95 -3.11 0.22
N ALA A 112 8.22 -3.26 -0.19
CA ALA A 112 8.55 -3.58 -1.58
C ALA A 112 7.94 -4.91 -2.07
N VAL A 113 7.84 -5.91 -1.19
CA VAL A 113 7.31 -7.25 -1.51
C VAL A 113 5.82 -7.24 -1.82
N THR A 114 5.05 -6.43 -1.12
CA THR A 114 3.60 -6.33 -1.29
C THR A 114 3.22 -5.28 -2.32
N ARG A 115 3.99 -4.22 -2.42
CA ARG A 115 3.74 -3.11 -3.34
C ARG A 115 3.66 -3.55 -4.80
N GLY A 116 4.67 -4.26 -5.31
CA GLY A 116 4.71 -4.71 -6.70
C GLY A 116 3.45 -5.47 -7.12
N PRO A 117 3.09 -6.58 -6.45
CA PRO A 117 1.90 -7.36 -6.78
C PRO A 117 0.58 -6.61 -6.60
N LEU A 118 0.48 -5.70 -5.64
CA LEU A 118 -0.76 -4.99 -5.34
C LEU A 118 -0.97 -3.74 -6.20
N THR A 119 0.09 -3.04 -6.53
CA THR A 119 0.00 -1.73 -7.19
C THR A 119 0.57 -1.71 -8.60
N GLY A 120 1.29 -2.75 -9.01
CA GLY A 120 2.05 -2.77 -10.27
C GLY A 120 3.34 -1.93 -10.22
N ILE A 121 3.65 -1.30 -9.10
CA ILE A 121 4.82 -0.43 -8.93
C ILE A 121 5.93 -1.21 -8.24
N TRP A 122 6.90 -1.67 -9.02
CA TRP A 122 7.99 -2.52 -8.57
C TRP A 122 9.20 -1.76 -8.01
N GLY A 123 9.33 -0.49 -8.36
CA GLY A 123 10.37 0.40 -7.85
C GLY A 123 9.98 1.11 -6.54
N SER A 124 10.81 2.06 -6.12
CA SER A 124 10.46 2.93 -4.99
C SER A 124 9.35 3.91 -5.37
N TRP A 125 8.60 4.39 -4.38
CA TRP A 125 7.56 5.39 -4.59
C TRP A 125 8.10 6.71 -5.16
N GLU A 126 9.32 7.07 -4.78
CA GLU A 126 9.98 8.29 -5.29
C GLU A 126 10.23 8.24 -6.80
N ASN A 127 10.36 7.05 -7.36
CA ASN A 127 10.58 6.82 -8.79
C ASN A 127 9.32 6.39 -9.55
N ALA A 128 8.16 6.32 -8.87
CA ALA A 128 6.91 5.97 -9.51
C ALA A 128 6.47 7.06 -10.49
N SER A 129 6.14 6.65 -11.73
CA SER A 129 5.63 7.59 -12.72
C SER A 129 4.20 8.01 -12.39
N PRO A 130 3.78 9.24 -12.76
CA PRO A 130 2.39 9.66 -12.61
C PRO A 130 1.39 8.73 -13.29
N GLU A 131 1.76 8.14 -14.43
CA GLU A 131 0.94 7.18 -15.16
C GLU A 131 0.74 5.90 -14.38
N ALA A 132 1.80 5.37 -13.77
CA ALA A 132 1.72 4.19 -12.92
C ALA A 132 0.86 4.45 -11.68
N MET A 133 0.95 5.64 -11.11
CA MET A 133 0.11 6.05 -9.97
C MET A 133 -1.36 6.18 -10.36
N ARG A 134 -1.67 6.77 -11.53
CA ARG A 134 -3.06 6.84 -12.01
C ARG A 134 -3.65 5.45 -12.22
N HIS A 135 -2.89 4.56 -12.87
CA HIS A 135 -3.33 3.19 -13.10
C HIS A 135 -3.58 2.41 -11.79
N PHE A 136 -2.82 2.71 -10.75
CA PHE A 136 -3.04 2.12 -9.43
C PHE A 136 -4.31 2.66 -8.74
N LEU A 137 -4.68 3.91 -8.99
CA LEU A 137 -5.82 4.57 -8.35
C LEU A 137 -7.15 4.35 -9.10
N GLU A 138 -7.13 3.89 -10.34
CA GLU A 138 -8.30 3.54 -11.16
C GLU A 138 -8.82 2.12 -10.88
#